data_11b99f858c7748e8c1b6f73d99af90dd
#
_entry.id   11b99f858c7748e8c1b6f73d99af90dd
#
_cell.length_a   1.000
_cell.length_b   1.000
_cell.length_c   1.000
_cell.angle_alpha   90.00
_cell.angle_beta   90.00
_cell.angle_gamma   90.00
#
_symmetry.space_group_name_H-M   'P 1'
#
loop_
_entity.id
_entity.type
_entity.pdbx_description
1 polymer ?
#
loop_
_entity_poly.entity_id
_entity_poly.type
_entity_poly.pdbx_seq_one_letter_code
_entity_poly.pdbx_strand_id
1 'polypeptide(L)'
;EKLAPTYGEAVQKVLDLLKSTRDGKFYNYRDGQTGPKYLRQHAKTAKMFEKLGDEQKGHDILVVQAQFGLRHRGRSARRAREVMDAIEFGLGTFAVGCMLLTHPEREVQWEQLHIDCAGDEFADTVRFWVREKLFSLLQYAKIWLFN
;
A
#
# COMPACT_ATOMS: atom_id res chain seq x y z
N GLU A 1 3.13 -1.55 22.63
CA GLU A 1 2.22 -2.64 22.25
C GLU A 1 2.14 -2.73 20.74
N LYS A 2 2.28 -3.93 20.16
CA LYS A 2 2.19 -4.10 18.71
C LYS A 2 0.74 -3.88 18.25
N LEU A 3 0.52 -3.07 17.23
CA LEU A 3 -0.80 -2.83 16.63
C LEU A 3 -1.48 -4.14 16.17
N ALA A 4 -0.69 -5.06 15.63
CA ALA A 4 -1.13 -6.38 15.20
C ALA A 4 0.06 -7.36 15.17
N PRO A 5 -0.19 -8.68 15.29
CA PRO A 5 0.86 -9.71 15.23
C PRO A 5 1.58 -9.77 13.89
N THR A 6 0.86 -9.51 12.80
CA THR A 6 1.38 -9.59 11.43
C THR A 6 1.10 -8.32 10.64
N TYR A 7 1.89 -8.09 9.58
CA TYR A 7 1.68 -6.98 8.65
C TYR A 7 0.29 -7.02 8.01
N GLY A 8 -0.16 -8.18 7.58
CA GLY A 8 -1.47 -8.36 6.95
C GLY A 8 -2.63 -8.01 7.88
N GLU A 9 -2.54 -8.36 9.15
CA GLU A 9 -3.55 -7.98 10.15
C GLU A 9 -3.54 -6.48 10.44
N ALA A 10 -2.37 -5.85 10.46
CA ALA A 10 -2.26 -4.40 10.58
C ALA A 10 -2.91 -3.70 9.37
N VAL A 11 -2.65 -4.19 8.16
CA VAL A 11 -3.31 -3.71 6.93
C VAL A 11 -4.82 -3.87 7.03
N GLN A 12 -5.32 -5.05 7.46
CA GLN A 12 -6.76 -5.28 7.58
C GLN A 12 -7.43 -4.29 8.53
N LYS A 13 -6.82 -4.02 9.69
CA LYS A 13 -7.36 -3.01 10.64
C LYS A 13 -7.49 -1.63 10.01
N VAL A 14 -6.50 -1.20 9.22
CA VAL A 14 -6.56 0.10 8.53
C VAL A 14 -7.63 0.12 7.45
N LEU A 15 -7.79 -0.96 6.68
CA LEU A 15 -8.83 -1.08 5.66
C LEU A 15 -10.24 -1.09 6.27
N ASP A 16 -10.43 -1.79 7.39
CA ASP A 16 -11.69 -1.80 8.13
C ASP A 16 -12.04 -0.41 8.67
N LEU A 17 -11.03 0.32 9.15
CA LEU A 17 -11.21 1.68 9.63
C LEU A 17 -11.54 2.65 8.48
N LEU A 18 -10.87 2.53 7.34
CA LEU A 18 -11.23 3.27 6.13
C LEU A 18 -12.68 2.99 5.72
N LYS A 19 -13.10 1.73 5.69
CA LYS A 19 -14.45 1.33 5.36
C LYS A 19 -15.48 1.94 6.32
N SER A 20 -15.23 1.91 7.62
CA SER A 20 -16.15 2.44 8.63
C SER A 20 -16.25 3.98 8.63
N THR A 21 -15.19 4.68 8.22
CA THR A 21 -15.13 6.15 8.24
C THR A 21 -15.51 6.79 6.91
N ARG A 22 -15.88 6.02 5.89
CA ARG A 22 -16.19 6.49 4.54
C ARG A 22 -17.62 6.23 4.10
N ASP A 23 -18.53 5.96 5.02
CA ASP A 23 -19.97 5.79 4.75
C ASP A 23 -20.28 4.83 3.59
N GLY A 24 -19.52 3.73 3.50
CA GLY A 24 -19.67 2.73 2.44
C GLY A 24 -19.05 3.12 1.08
N LYS A 25 -18.40 4.28 0.98
CA LYS A 25 -17.74 4.75 -0.25
C LYS A 25 -16.33 4.16 -0.46
N PHE A 26 -15.92 3.22 0.39
CA PHE A 26 -14.66 2.49 0.26
C PHE A 26 -14.91 1.07 -0.24
N TYR A 27 -14.22 0.68 -1.29
CA TYR A 27 -14.29 -0.68 -1.82
C TYR A 27 -12.90 -1.34 -1.83
N ASN A 28 -12.81 -2.49 -1.19
CA ASN A 28 -11.58 -3.29 -1.16
C ASN A 28 -11.66 -4.44 -2.17
N TYR A 29 -10.98 -4.33 -3.29
CA TYR A 29 -10.90 -5.39 -4.31
C TYR A 29 -10.13 -6.64 -3.85
N ARG A 30 -9.39 -6.54 -2.74
CA ARG A 30 -8.57 -7.62 -2.17
C ARG A 30 -9.09 -8.07 -0.80
N ASP A 31 -10.40 -7.94 -0.60
CA ASP A 31 -11.02 -8.38 0.64
C ASP A 31 -10.70 -9.85 0.92
N GLY A 32 -10.33 -10.16 2.17
CA GLY A 32 -9.86 -11.49 2.58
C GLY A 32 -8.46 -11.91 2.05
N GLN A 33 -7.74 -11.04 1.34
CA GLN A 33 -6.43 -11.33 0.76
C GLN A 33 -5.29 -10.52 1.41
N THR A 34 -5.40 -10.23 2.70
CA THR A 34 -4.36 -9.49 3.45
C THR A 34 -3.36 -10.41 4.16
N GLY A 35 -3.65 -11.71 4.22
CA GLY A 35 -2.76 -12.68 4.86
C GLY A 35 -1.44 -12.92 4.11
N PRO A 36 -0.43 -13.55 4.76
CA PRO A 36 0.93 -13.71 4.24
C PRO A 36 1.02 -14.55 2.96
N LYS A 37 -0.02 -15.31 2.66
CA LYS A 37 -0.14 -16.05 1.39
C LYS A 37 -0.32 -15.10 0.20
N TYR A 38 -0.93 -13.95 0.41
CA TYR A 38 -1.32 -13.03 -0.65
C TYR A 38 -0.53 -11.73 -0.63
N LEU A 39 -0.32 -11.16 0.56
CA LEU A 39 0.27 -9.85 0.76
C LEU A 39 1.57 -9.93 1.55
N ARG A 40 2.60 -9.30 1.04
CA ARG A 40 3.84 -9.07 1.78
C ARG A 40 4.36 -7.66 1.52
N GLN A 41 5.06 -7.13 2.49
CA GLN A 41 5.79 -5.88 2.31
C GLN A 41 7.02 -6.12 1.43
N HIS A 42 7.27 -5.20 0.49
CA HIS A 42 8.47 -5.25 -0.36
C HIS A 42 9.73 -5.14 0.50
N ALA A 43 10.75 -5.93 0.20
CA ALA A 43 11.95 -6.07 1.03
C ALA A 43 12.66 -4.73 1.32
N LYS A 44 12.80 -3.84 0.32
CA LYS A 44 13.39 -2.51 0.52
C LYS A 44 12.56 -1.68 1.50
N THR A 45 11.25 -1.72 1.39
CA THR A 45 10.32 -1.01 2.27
C THR A 45 10.43 -1.50 3.71
N ALA A 46 10.42 -2.81 3.92
CA ALA A 46 10.57 -3.42 5.25
C ALA A 46 11.89 -2.97 5.91
N LYS A 47 13.01 -3.10 5.18
CA LYS A 47 14.33 -2.70 5.66
C LYS A 47 14.43 -1.20 5.98
N MET A 48 13.78 -0.34 5.18
CA MET A 48 13.81 1.10 5.43
C MET A 48 12.98 1.47 6.66
N PHE A 49 11.83 0.83 6.88
CA PHE A 49 11.06 1.04 8.11
C PHE A 49 11.76 0.49 9.35
N GLU A 50 12.45 -0.64 9.26
CA GLU A 50 13.30 -1.17 10.33
C GLU A 50 14.38 -0.14 10.71
N LYS A 51 15.10 0.38 9.71
CA LYS A 51 16.12 1.43 9.92
C LYS A 51 15.54 2.68 10.58
N LEU A 52 14.40 3.18 10.10
CA LEU A 52 13.71 4.33 10.70
C LEU A 52 13.27 4.06 12.14
N GLY A 53 12.81 2.84 12.43
CA GLY A 53 12.47 2.42 13.78
C GLY A 53 13.67 2.39 14.72
N ASP A 54 14.83 1.94 14.22
CA ASP A 54 16.08 1.94 14.97
C ASP A 54 16.61 3.36 15.22
N GLU A 55 16.51 4.26 14.24
CA GLU A 55 16.92 5.67 14.36
C GLU A 55 16.01 6.45 15.32
N GLN A 56 14.74 6.05 15.46
CA GLN A 56 13.74 6.70 16.32
C GLN A 56 13.38 5.85 17.54
N LYS A 57 14.33 5.10 18.05
CA LYS A 57 14.16 4.21 19.21
C LYS A 57 13.67 4.99 20.44
N GLY A 58 12.69 4.41 21.13
CA GLY A 58 12.08 5.02 22.32
C GLY A 58 10.82 5.84 22.03
N HIS A 59 10.36 5.87 20.80
CA HIS A 59 9.10 6.49 20.40
C HIS A 59 8.12 5.45 19.85
N ASP A 60 6.85 5.55 20.22
CA ASP A 60 5.80 4.65 19.74
C ASP A 60 5.29 5.05 18.33
N ILE A 61 5.65 6.25 17.87
CA ILE A 61 5.24 6.82 16.60
C ILE A 61 6.49 7.18 15.80
N LEU A 62 6.54 6.74 14.53
CA LEU A 62 7.60 7.12 13.61
C LEU A 62 7.23 8.39 12.85
N VAL A 63 8.17 9.34 12.78
CA VAL A 63 8.07 10.49 11.90
C VAL A 63 8.73 10.16 10.58
N VAL A 64 7.95 10.18 9.50
CA VAL A 64 8.39 9.80 8.15
C VAL A 64 8.06 10.91 7.16
N GLN A 65 9.06 11.36 6.41
CA GLN A 65 8.80 12.26 5.29
C GLN A 65 8.18 11.45 4.14
N ALA A 66 6.96 11.79 3.75
CA ALA A 66 6.20 11.04 2.78
C ALA A 66 5.49 11.94 1.77
N GLN A 67 5.15 11.35 0.61
CA GLN A 67 4.32 11.97 -0.41
C GLN A 67 3.41 10.93 -1.05
N PHE A 68 2.27 11.36 -1.61
CA PHE A 68 1.31 10.51 -2.31
C PHE A 68 1.70 10.14 -3.75
N GLY A 69 3.01 10.12 -4.06
CA GLY A 69 3.53 9.55 -5.31
C GLY A 69 3.45 10.43 -6.55
N LEU A 70 3.22 11.73 -6.43
CA LEU A 70 3.20 12.66 -7.58
C LEU A 70 4.49 12.60 -8.41
N ARG A 71 5.64 12.42 -7.78
CA ARG A 71 6.95 12.26 -8.44
C ARG A 71 6.99 11.08 -9.42
N HIS A 72 6.21 10.04 -9.15
CA HIS A 72 6.15 8.81 -9.93
C HIS A 72 4.83 8.65 -10.69
N ARG A 73 4.08 9.73 -10.86
CA ARG A 73 2.82 9.74 -11.59
C ARG A 73 2.96 9.12 -12.99
N GLY A 74 2.02 8.26 -13.36
CA GLY A 74 2.02 7.59 -14.66
C GLY A 74 3.00 6.42 -14.79
N ARG A 75 3.73 6.06 -13.73
CA ARG A 75 4.59 4.88 -13.70
C ARG A 75 3.87 3.71 -13.02
N SER A 76 4.12 2.49 -13.48
CA SER A 76 3.75 1.31 -12.71
C SER A 76 4.56 1.27 -11.41
N ALA A 77 4.05 0.60 -10.36
CA ALA A 77 4.78 0.45 -9.11
C ALA A 77 6.15 -0.23 -9.31
N ARG A 78 6.24 -1.20 -10.23
CA ARG A 78 7.51 -1.80 -10.61
C ARG A 78 8.49 -0.76 -11.16
N ARG A 79 8.05 0.06 -12.14
CA ARG A 79 8.90 1.09 -12.71
C ARG A 79 9.26 2.18 -11.70
N ALA A 80 8.35 2.53 -10.81
CA ALA A 80 8.63 3.45 -9.71
C ALA A 80 9.77 2.92 -8.83
N ARG A 81 9.71 1.64 -8.43
CA ARG A 81 10.78 1.00 -7.64
C ARG A 81 12.15 1.02 -8.33
N GLU A 82 12.18 0.83 -9.65
CA GLU A 82 13.41 0.83 -10.43
C GLU A 82 14.09 2.21 -10.51
N VAL A 83 13.32 3.28 -10.45
CA VAL A 83 13.80 4.66 -10.59
C VAL A 83 13.87 5.45 -9.29
N MET A 84 13.49 4.85 -8.18
CA MET A 84 13.65 5.42 -6.84
C MET A 84 15.11 5.48 -6.46
N ASP A 85 15.54 6.62 -5.94
CA ASP A 85 16.89 6.81 -5.41
C ASP A 85 17.17 5.86 -4.23
N ALA A 86 18.43 5.81 -3.81
CA ALA A 86 18.87 4.90 -2.73
C ALA A 86 18.10 5.12 -1.42
N ILE A 87 17.76 6.37 -1.11
CA ILE A 87 17.02 6.78 0.10
C ILE A 87 15.50 6.77 -0.07
N GLU A 88 15.01 6.61 -1.30
CA GLU A 88 13.57 6.54 -1.57
C GLU A 88 13.07 5.11 -1.50
N PHE A 89 11.88 4.92 -0.98
CA PHE A 89 11.19 3.63 -0.98
C PHE A 89 9.69 3.79 -1.14
N GLY A 90 9.05 2.79 -1.68
CA GLY A 90 7.59 2.78 -1.82
C GLY A 90 6.91 2.56 -0.47
N LEU A 91 5.83 3.27 -0.23
CA LEU A 91 4.97 3.00 0.91
C LEU A 91 4.01 1.85 0.59
N GLY A 92 3.80 0.99 1.58
CA GLY A 92 2.83 -0.11 1.52
C GLY A 92 1.43 0.34 1.91
N THR A 93 0.46 -0.57 1.74
CA THR A 93 -0.96 -0.34 2.01
C THR A 93 -1.23 0.15 3.42
N PHE A 94 -0.49 -0.35 4.42
CA PHE A 94 -0.62 0.11 5.81
C PHE A 94 -0.32 1.61 5.92
N ALA A 95 0.86 2.04 5.47
CA ALA A 95 1.29 3.44 5.59
C ALA A 95 0.40 4.38 4.76
N VAL A 96 0.07 4.00 3.53
CA VAL A 96 -0.84 4.76 2.65
C VAL A 96 -2.23 4.86 3.27
N GLY A 97 -2.75 3.77 3.83
CA GLY A 97 -4.04 3.78 4.52
C GLY A 97 -4.06 4.70 5.73
N CYS A 98 -3.00 4.71 6.54
CA CYS A 98 -2.87 5.66 7.65
C CYS A 98 -2.83 7.12 7.15
N MET A 99 -2.12 7.40 6.05
CA MET A 99 -2.11 8.73 5.44
C MET A 99 -3.49 9.15 4.95
N LEU A 100 -4.27 8.27 4.34
CA LEU A 100 -5.63 8.54 3.91
C LEU A 100 -6.60 8.75 5.08
N LEU A 101 -6.42 8.05 6.19
CA LEU A 101 -7.21 8.27 7.39
C LEU A 101 -7.00 9.67 7.99
N THR A 102 -5.76 10.15 7.96
CA THR A 102 -5.38 11.46 8.50
C THR A 102 -5.57 12.60 7.51
N HIS A 103 -5.64 12.30 6.21
CA HIS A 103 -5.78 13.26 5.11
C HIS A 103 -6.91 12.86 4.15
N PRO A 104 -8.18 12.91 4.60
CA PRO A 104 -9.31 12.53 3.76
C PRO A 104 -9.44 13.36 2.48
N GLU A 105 -8.94 14.59 2.47
CA GLU A 105 -8.88 15.45 1.28
C GLU A 105 -7.95 14.92 0.17
N ARG A 106 -7.14 13.91 0.46
CA ARG A 106 -6.23 13.25 -0.51
C ARG A 106 -6.80 11.99 -1.14
N GLU A 107 -8.05 11.68 -0.83
CA GLU A 107 -8.73 10.55 -1.44
C GLU A 107 -8.90 10.75 -2.94
N VAL A 108 -8.63 9.71 -3.71
CA VAL A 108 -8.84 9.70 -5.14
C VAL A 108 -10.22 9.14 -5.47
N GLN A 109 -10.94 9.81 -6.34
CA GLN A 109 -12.24 9.38 -6.82
C GLN A 109 -12.11 8.46 -8.03
N TRP A 110 -13.19 7.80 -8.41
CA TRP A 110 -13.23 6.84 -9.50
C TRP A 110 -12.62 7.35 -10.82
N GLU A 111 -12.86 8.62 -11.16
CA GLU A 111 -12.37 9.24 -12.39
C GLU A 111 -10.95 9.81 -12.29
N GLN A 112 -10.35 9.72 -11.12
CA GLN A 112 -9.02 10.23 -10.83
C GLN A 112 -7.97 9.13 -10.94
N LEU A 113 -6.71 9.50 -10.72
CA LEU A 113 -5.61 8.55 -10.67
C LEU A 113 -5.73 7.59 -9.50
N HIS A 114 -5.33 6.35 -9.73
CA HIS A 114 -5.23 5.34 -8.68
C HIS A 114 -4.07 5.63 -7.75
N ILE A 115 -4.19 5.16 -6.50
CA ILE A 115 -3.07 5.06 -5.58
C ILE A 115 -2.54 3.62 -5.62
N ASP A 116 -1.35 3.44 -6.20
CA ASP A 116 -0.64 2.17 -6.18
C ASP A 116 0.37 2.15 -5.04
N CYS A 117 0.25 1.15 -4.16
CA CYS A 117 1.15 0.99 -3.00
C CYS A 117 2.45 0.31 -3.42
N ALA A 118 3.45 1.08 -3.83
CA ALA A 118 4.74 0.55 -4.31
C ALA A 118 5.56 -0.19 -3.25
N GLY A 119 5.18 -0.09 -1.98
CA GLY A 119 5.81 -0.79 -0.87
C GLY A 119 5.29 -2.20 -0.62
N ASP A 120 4.29 -2.67 -1.38
CA ASP A 120 3.70 -3.99 -1.21
C ASP A 120 3.84 -4.86 -2.45
N GLU A 121 3.84 -6.17 -2.22
CA GLU A 121 3.79 -7.20 -3.25
C GLU A 121 2.61 -8.14 -2.99
N PHE A 122 1.86 -8.44 -4.04
CA PHE A 122 0.86 -9.50 -4.01
C PHE A 122 1.39 -10.78 -4.65
N ALA A 123 1.12 -11.92 -4.01
CA ALA A 123 1.37 -13.20 -4.64
C ALA A 123 0.40 -13.37 -5.81
N ASP A 124 0.98 -13.55 -7.00
CA ASP A 124 0.22 -13.75 -8.23
C ASP A 124 -0.32 -15.18 -8.26
N THR A 125 -1.55 -15.36 -7.81
CA THR A 125 -2.26 -16.64 -7.92
C THR A 125 -2.71 -16.90 -9.37
N VAL A 126 -2.50 -15.96 -10.29
CA VAL A 126 -2.98 -16.01 -11.68
C VAL A 126 -1.90 -16.47 -12.67
N ARG A 127 -0.74 -16.93 -12.23
CA ARG A 127 0.30 -17.43 -13.15
C ARG A 127 -0.13 -18.66 -13.99
N PHE A 128 -1.27 -19.27 -13.72
CA PHE A 128 -1.70 -20.49 -14.42
C PHE A 128 -2.70 -20.26 -15.56
N TRP A 129 -3.32 -19.07 -15.72
CA TRP A 129 -4.38 -18.86 -16.70
C TRP A 129 -4.12 -17.84 -17.78
N VAL A 130 -3.01 -17.15 -17.78
CA VAL A 130 -2.74 -16.11 -18.79
C VAL A 130 -1.44 -16.40 -19.55
N ARG A 131 -1.39 -17.58 -20.19
CA ARG A 131 -0.38 -17.81 -21.23
C ARG A 131 -0.87 -17.43 -22.62
N GLU A 132 -2.12 -16.99 -22.80
CA GLU A 132 -2.70 -16.79 -24.13
C GLU A 132 -3.52 -15.54 -24.40
N LYS A 133 -3.70 -14.59 -23.53
CA LYS A 133 -4.27 -13.28 -23.97
C LYS A 133 -3.81 -12.12 -23.11
N LEU A 134 -2.97 -11.35 -23.74
CA LEU A 134 -2.76 -9.91 -23.60
C LEU A 134 -2.76 -9.30 -22.18
N PHE A 135 -1.59 -8.74 -21.87
CA PHE A 135 -1.37 -7.52 -21.12
C PHE A 135 -1.90 -7.42 -19.69
N SER A 136 -0.93 -7.51 -18.79
CA SER A 136 -0.79 -6.59 -17.66
C SER A 136 -2.08 -6.11 -17.02
N LEU A 137 -2.68 -6.91 -16.22
CA LEU A 137 -3.57 -6.39 -15.19
C LEU A 137 -3.13 -6.95 -13.84
N LEU A 138 -2.15 -6.26 -13.30
CA LEU A 138 -2.20 -5.67 -11.97
C LEU A 138 -1.81 -6.53 -10.79
N GLN A 139 -0.54 -6.50 -10.55
CA GLN A 139 0.12 -6.96 -9.32
C GLN A 139 0.06 -5.89 -8.20
N TYR A 140 -1.03 -5.13 -8.07
CA TYR A 140 -1.05 -4.02 -7.10
C TYR A 140 -2.31 -4.06 -6.25
N ALA A 141 -2.16 -3.77 -4.98
CA ALA A 141 -3.29 -3.43 -4.13
C ALA A 141 -3.90 -2.12 -4.66
N LYS A 142 -5.05 -2.20 -5.28
CA LYS A 142 -5.82 -1.01 -5.65
C LYS A 142 -6.82 -0.72 -4.55
N ILE A 143 -6.71 0.45 -3.99
CA ILE A 143 -7.70 1.01 -3.09
C ILE A 143 -8.52 1.99 -3.91
N TRP A 144 -9.83 1.74 -3.99
CA TRP A 144 -10.78 2.63 -4.64
C TRP A 144 -11.62 3.32 -3.57
N LEU A 145 -11.71 4.61 -3.66
CA LEU A 145 -12.57 5.43 -2.83
C LEU A 145 -13.63 6.05 -3.74
N PHE A 146 -14.89 5.85 -3.38
CA PHE A 146 -16.02 6.42 -4.10
C PHE A 146 -16.54 7.64 -3.35
N ASN A 147 -16.97 8.64 -4.08
CA ASN A 147 -17.69 9.79 -3.57
C ASN A 147 -19.18 9.51 -3.48
#